data_67ba7e00b773b588947847b293139373
#
_entry.id   67ba7e00b773b588947847b293139373
#
_cell.length_a   1.000
_cell.length_b   1.000
_cell.length_c   1.000
_cell.angle_alpha   90.00
_cell.angle_beta   90.00
_cell.angle_gamma   90.00
#
_symmetry.space_group_name_H-M   'P 1'
#
loop_
_entity.id
_entity.type
_entity.pdbx_description
1 polymer ?
#
loop_
_entity_poly.entity_id
_entity_poly.type
_entity_poly.pdbx_seq_one_letter_code
_entity_poly.pdbx_strand_id
1 'polypeptide(L)'
;MGWAIIGLTLIIKAVLFPLAYKSYASMAKMKELQPEMEKIKERVGDDRQKLQQEMMGLYRKEKVNPASGCLPILIQIPIFFSLYKVIFVTLELRHAPWFGWIRDLSAPDPSTILNLFGLLPWANPTTPGSILAIISLGILPILLGISMWLQQKLNPAPTDKTQAMIFAWMPWV
;
A
#
# COMPACT_ATOMS: atom_id res chain seq x y z
N MET A 1 11.97 -0.80 -21.80
CA MET A 1 11.89 0.07 -20.62
C MET A 1 11.10 -0.54 -19.44
N GLY A 2 9.91 -1.10 -19.61
CA GLY A 2 9.14 -1.70 -18.50
C GLY A 2 9.90 -2.76 -17.69
N TRP A 3 10.67 -3.61 -18.34
CA TRP A 3 11.52 -4.61 -17.67
C TRP A 3 12.63 -4.00 -16.83
N ALA A 4 13.13 -2.82 -17.22
CA ALA A 4 14.13 -2.09 -16.42
C ALA A 4 13.52 -1.57 -15.11
N ILE A 5 12.27 -1.10 -15.14
CA ILE A 5 11.52 -0.67 -13.92
C ILE A 5 11.31 -1.85 -12.99
N ILE A 6 10.92 -3.01 -13.54
CA ILE A 6 10.76 -4.25 -12.74
C ILE A 6 12.10 -4.66 -12.14
N GLY A 7 13.16 -4.71 -12.95
CA GLY A 7 14.50 -5.07 -12.47
C GLY A 7 15.00 -4.16 -11.36
N LEU A 8 14.86 -2.84 -11.52
CA LEU A 8 15.20 -1.84 -10.49
C LEU A 8 14.41 -2.07 -9.21
N THR A 9 13.10 -2.30 -9.34
CA THR A 9 12.23 -2.57 -8.20
C THR A 9 12.65 -3.82 -7.44
N LEU A 10 13.01 -4.90 -8.16
CA LEU A 10 13.49 -6.13 -7.54
C LEU A 10 14.82 -5.93 -6.80
N ILE A 11 15.75 -5.18 -7.39
CA ILE A 11 17.03 -4.85 -6.75
C ILE A 11 16.81 -4.07 -5.45
N ILE A 12 16.01 -3.01 -5.50
CA ILE A 12 15.69 -2.19 -4.32
C ILE A 12 15.04 -3.06 -3.23
N LYS A 13 14.08 -3.91 -3.61
CA LYS A 13 13.42 -4.81 -2.65
C LYS A 13 14.37 -5.87 -2.08
N ALA A 14 15.28 -6.39 -2.87
CA ALA A 14 16.30 -7.34 -2.39
C ALA A 14 17.24 -6.69 -1.37
N VAL A 15 17.71 -5.46 -1.63
CA VAL A 15 18.55 -4.71 -0.70
C VAL A 15 17.82 -4.41 0.62
N LEU A 16 16.53 -4.08 0.54
CA LEU A 16 15.70 -3.76 1.71
C LEU A 16 15.12 -5.00 2.40
N PHE A 17 15.28 -6.18 1.81
CA PHE A 17 14.71 -7.42 2.32
C PHE A 17 15.06 -7.71 3.79
N PRO A 18 16.32 -7.62 4.27
CA PRO A 18 16.64 -7.92 5.66
C PRO A 18 15.94 -6.99 6.64
N LEU A 19 15.73 -5.72 6.25
CA LEU A 19 15.02 -4.75 7.07
C LEU A 19 13.51 -5.03 7.08
N ALA A 20 12.94 -5.33 5.91
CA ALA A 20 11.54 -5.73 5.78
C ALA A 20 11.25 -7.00 6.59
N TYR A 21 12.13 -8.01 6.53
CA TYR A 21 11.98 -9.24 7.29
C TYR A 21 11.92 -8.99 8.81
N LYS A 22 12.81 -8.16 9.35
CA LYS A 22 12.79 -7.78 10.77
C LYS A 22 11.50 -7.07 11.17
N SER A 23 11.01 -6.20 10.30
CA SER A 23 9.75 -5.49 10.52
C SER A 23 8.55 -6.44 10.52
N TYR A 24 8.46 -7.32 9.54
CA TYR A 24 7.39 -8.32 9.48
C TYR A 24 7.42 -9.31 10.64
N ALA A 25 8.61 -9.74 11.08
CA ALA A 25 8.76 -10.58 12.27
C ALA A 25 8.24 -9.88 13.54
N SER A 26 8.51 -8.59 13.69
CA SER A 26 7.98 -7.80 14.80
C SER A 26 6.45 -7.63 14.72
N MET A 27 5.91 -7.42 13.51
CA MET A 27 4.46 -7.35 13.30
C MET A 27 3.76 -8.68 13.60
N ALA A 28 4.37 -9.81 13.26
CA ALA A 28 3.84 -11.14 13.58
C ALA A 28 3.71 -11.33 15.09
N LYS A 29 4.73 -10.94 15.86
CA LYS A 29 4.66 -10.96 17.32
C LYS A 29 3.56 -10.04 17.88
N MET A 30 3.39 -8.85 17.31
CA MET A 30 2.27 -7.98 17.69
C MET A 30 0.90 -8.62 17.42
N LYS A 31 0.78 -9.40 16.36
CA LYS A 31 -0.44 -10.15 16.05
C LYS A 31 -0.75 -11.21 17.10
N GLU A 32 0.27 -11.90 17.60
CA GLU A 32 0.12 -12.87 18.69
C GLU A 32 -0.33 -12.22 20.01
N LEU A 33 0.03 -10.96 20.23
CA LEU A 33 -0.36 -10.18 21.41
C LEU A 33 -1.77 -9.55 21.31
N GLN A 34 -2.42 -9.61 20.15
CA GLN A 34 -3.77 -9.05 19.97
C GLN A 34 -4.78 -9.47 21.03
N PRO A 35 -4.91 -10.77 21.40
CA PRO A 35 -5.88 -11.17 22.41
C PRO A 35 -5.59 -10.58 23.80
N GLU A 36 -4.33 -10.33 24.13
CA GLU A 36 -3.97 -9.63 25.38
C GLU A 36 -4.29 -8.14 25.33
N MET A 37 -4.08 -7.53 24.18
CA MET A 37 -4.42 -6.14 23.92
C MET A 37 -5.94 -5.90 24.02
N GLU A 38 -6.76 -6.82 23.53
CA GLU A 38 -8.21 -6.78 23.65
C GLU A 38 -8.66 -6.88 25.10
N LYS A 39 -8.08 -7.77 25.90
CA LYS A 39 -8.35 -7.89 27.33
C LYS A 39 -7.98 -6.61 28.09
N ILE A 40 -6.87 -5.96 27.77
CA ILE A 40 -6.49 -4.68 28.34
C ILE A 40 -7.52 -3.61 27.99
N LYS A 41 -7.96 -3.56 26.75
CA LYS A 41 -8.95 -2.61 26.26
C LYS A 41 -10.31 -2.79 26.95
N GLU A 42 -10.76 -4.02 27.14
CA GLU A 42 -11.99 -4.34 27.87
C GLU A 42 -11.88 -3.95 29.35
N ARG A 43 -10.73 -4.19 29.97
CA ARG A 43 -10.50 -3.87 31.40
C ARG A 43 -10.39 -2.39 31.66
N VAL A 44 -9.75 -1.62 30.80
CA VAL A 44 -9.48 -0.19 30.99
C VAL A 44 -10.65 0.68 30.52
N GLY A 45 -11.47 0.17 29.58
CA GLY A 45 -12.61 0.93 29.03
C GLY A 45 -12.19 2.15 28.23
N ASP A 46 -12.85 3.29 28.46
CA ASP A 46 -12.68 4.52 27.68
C ASP A 46 -11.51 5.43 28.12
N ASP A 47 -10.76 5.04 29.17
CA ASP A 47 -9.60 5.82 29.63
C ASP A 47 -8.40 5.65 28.70
N ARG A 48 -8.27 6.58 27.76
CA ARG A 48 -7.19 6.57 26.75
C ARG A 48 -5.79 6.63 27.34
N GLN A 49 -5.59 7.36 28.42
CA GLN A 49 -4.26 7.49 29.02
C GLN A 49 -3.82 6.19 29.67
N LYS A 50 -4.71 5.58 30.42
CA LYS A 50 -4.46 4.30 31.10
C LYS A 50 -4.27 3.16 30.08
N LEU A 51 -5.09 3.15 29.03
CA LEU A 51 -4.95 2.21 27.92
C LEU A 51 -3.56 2.31 27.27
N GLN A 52 -3.11 3.53 27.00
CA GLN A 52 -1.82 3.76 26.36
C GLN A 52 -0.64 3.34 27.25
N GLN A 53 -0.74 3.58 28.56
CA GLN A 53 0.28 3.16 29.53
C GLN A 53 0.36 1.64 29.66
N GLU A 54 -0.77 0.94 29.77
CA GLU A 54 -0.80 -0.52 29.87
C GLU A 54 -0.33 -1.19 28.56
N MET A 55 -0.71 -0.65 27.40
CA MET A 55 -0.24 -1.11 26.11
C MET A 55 1.28 -0.96 25.96
N MET A 56 1.84 0.19 26.38
CA MET A 56 3.29 0.40 26.41
C MET A 56 3.99 -0.55 27.38
N GLY A 57 3.37 -0.83 28.52
CA GLY A 57 3.85 -1.82 29.49
C GLY A 57 3.94 -3.23 28.88
N LEU A 58 2.89 -3.65 28.16
CA LEU A 58 2.84 -4.93 27.44
C LEU A 58 3.95 -5.02 26.39
N TYR A 59 4.11 -4.00 25.56
CA TYR A 59 5.15 -3.96 24.53
C TYR A 59 6.56 -4.05 25.11
N ARG A 60 6.81 -3.39 26.23
CA ARG A 60 8.11 -3.48 26.94
C ARG A 60 8.35 -4.87 27.52
N LYS A 61 7.32 -5.48 28.11
CA LYS A 61 7.39 -6.82 28.69
C LYS A 61 7.72 -7.86 27.63
N GLU A 62 7.06 -7.80 26.50
CA GLU A 62 7.21 -8.74 25.39
C GLU A 62 8.37 -8.36 24.43
N LYS A 63 9.10 -7.27 24.74
CA LYS A 63 10.23 -6.76 23.93
C LYS A 63 9.85 -6.51 22.47
N VAL A 64 8.64 -6.06 22.23
CA VAL A 64 8.13 -5.71 20.89
C VAL A 64 8.14 -4.20 20.74
N ASN A 65 8.69 -3.72 19.63
CA ASN A 65 8.70 -2.29 19.33
C ASN A 65 7.54 -1.93 18.39
N PRO A 66 6.54 -1.16 18.82
CA PRO A 66 5.42 -0.77 17.97
C PRO A 66 5.86 0.10 16.77
N ALA A 67 6.96 0.84 16.90
CA ALA A 67 7.51 1.63 15.81
C ALA A 67 8.11 0.78 14.67
N SER A 68 8.38 -0.50 14.89
CA SER A 68 8.87 -1.39 13.83
C SER A 68 7.84 -1.61 12.72
N GLY A 69 6.55 -1.50 13.02
CA GLY A 69 5.48 -1.61 12.04
C GLY A 69 5.40 -0.44 11.05
N CYS A 70 5.79 0.77 11.46
CA CYS A 70 5.79 1.95 10.60
C CYS A 70 7.12 2.17 9.87
N LEU A 71 8.19 1.48 10.25
CA LEU A 71 9.53 1.62 9.67
C LEU A 71 9.57 1.38 8.15
N PRO A 72 8.90 0.34 7.60
CA PRO A 72 8.84 0.15 6.15
C PRO A 72 8.24 1.34 5.41
N ILE A 73 7.22 1.98 5.98
CA ILE A 73 6.55 3.14 5.38
C ILE A 73 7.51 4.34 5.33
N LEU A 74 8.23 4.60 6.42
CA LEU A 74 9.20 5.70 6.48
C LEU A 74 10.32 5.55 5.45
N ILE A 75 10.79 4.34 5.21
CA ILE A 75 11.81 4.05 4.20
C ILE A 75 11.23 4.09 2.80
N GLN A 76 9.98 3.67 2.64
CA GLN A 76 9.29 3.67 1.35
C GLN A 76 9.04 5.08 0.81
N ILE A 77 8.80 6.08 1.68
CA ILE A 77 8.50 7.46 1.25
C ILE A 77 9.64 8.07 0.39
N PRO A 78 10.91 8.07 0.80
CA PRO A 78 12.00 8.58 -0.04
C PRO A 78 12.17 7.82 -1.35
N ILE A 79 11.97 6.48 -1.33
CA ILE A 79 12.04 5.63 -2.52
C ILE A 79 10.92 6.01 -3.50
N PHE A 80 9.70 6.20 -2.98
CA PHE A 80 8.55 6.62 -3.77
C PHE A 80 8.78 7.98 -4.44
N PHE A 81 9.31 8.94 -3.70
CA PHE A 81 9.68 10.25 -4.23
C PHE A 81 10.75 10.18 -5.32
N SER A 82 11.76 9.34 -5.11
CA SER A 82 12.83 9.15 -6.10
C SER A 82 12.31 8.51 -7.36
N LEU A 83 11.50 7.45 -7.26
CA LEU A 83 10.87 6.78 -8.40
C LEU A 83 9.93 7.72 -9.15
N TYR A 84 9.09 8.47 -8.45
CA TYR A 84 8.21 9.47 -9.03
C TYR A 84 9.02 10.48 -9.88
N LYS A 85 10.10 11.02 -9.30
CA LYS A 85 10.95 11.96 -9.99
C LYS A 85 11.62 11.36 -11.21
N VAL A 86 12.13 10.13 -11.12
CA VAL A 86 12.76 9.43 -12.24
C VAL A 86 11.76 9.19 -13.36
N ILE A 87 10.57 8.71 -13.07
CA ILE A 87 9.52 8.46 -14.07
C ILE A 87 9.11 9.76 -14.79
N PHE A 88 9.02 10.88 -14.05
CA PHE A 88 8.66 12.17 -14.63
C PHE A 88 9.74 12.79 -15.53
N VAL A 89 11.01 12.58 -15.18
CA VAL A 89 12.15 13.19 -15.89
C VAL A 89 12.65 12.31 -17.04
N THR A 90 12.40 11.00 -16.99
CA THR A 90 12.90 10.05 -18.00
C THR A 90 12.10 10.18 -19.30
N LEU A 91 12.68 10.86 -20.27
CA LEU A 91 12.10 11.02 -21.62
C LEU A 91 11.93 9.69 -22.36
N GLU A 92 12.74 8.70 -22.03
CA GLU A 92 12.75 7.38 -22.66
C GLU A 92 11.49 6.54 -22.35
N LEU A 93 10.72 6.91 -21.32
CA LEU A 93 9.44 6.29 -21.01
C LEU A 93 8.30 6.81 -21.89
N ARG A 94 8.51 7.98 -22.51
CA ARG A 94 7.51 8.62 -23.34
C ARG A 94 7.30 7.80 -24.62
N HIS A 95 6.04 7.41 -24.85
CA HIS A 95 5.63 6.57 -25.98
C HIS A 95 6.37 5.22 -26.08
N ALA A 96 6.94 4.74 -24.97
CA ALA A 96 7.61 3.45 -24.93
C ALA A 96 6.58 2.32 -24.78
N PRO A 97 6.48 1.41 -25.77
CA PRO A 97 5.60 0.25 -25.66
C PRO A 97 6.17 -0.76 -24.66
N TRP A 98 5.28 -1.50 -24.02
CA TRP A 98 5.67 -2.58 -23.15
C TRP A 98 4.87 -3.86 -23.49
N PHE A 99 4.35 -4.55 -22.52
CA PHE A 99 3.73 -5.87 -22.64
C PHE A 99 2.20 -5.77 -22.77
N GLY A 100 1.61 -6.63 -23.61
CA GLY A 100 0.17 -6.80 -23.75
C GLY A 100 -0.53 -5.56 -24.30
N TRP A 101 -1.46 -5.03 -23.56
CA TRP A 101 -2.26 -3.84 -23.92
C TRP A 101 -1.58 -2.51 -23.60
N ILE A 102 -0.47 -2.52 -22.87
CA ILE A 102 0.28 -1.31 -22.52
C ILE A 102 1.14 -0.91 -23.72
N ARG A 103 0.63 0.04 -24.50
CA ARG A 103 1.32 0.55 -25.70
C ARG A 103 2.16 1.79 -25.43
N ASP A 104 1.90 2.47 -24.33
CA ASP A 104 2.62 3.67 -23.91
C ASP A 104 2.70 3.73 -22.39
N LEU A 105 3.93 3.71 -21.85
CA LEU A 105 4.19 3.79 -20.42
C LEU A 105 3.94 5.19 -19.82
N SER A 106 3.80 6.20 -20.68
CA SER A 106 3.52 7.59 -20.27
C SER A 106 2.05 7.96 -20.36
N ALA A 107 1.22 7.12 -20.98
CA ALA A 107 -0.20 7.35 -21.16
C ALA A 107 -1.04 6.63 -20.06
N PRO A 108 -2.24 7.12 -19.75
CA PRO A 108 -3.18 6.41 -18.91
C PRO A 108 -3.50 5.02 -19.49
N ASP A 109 -3.81 4.06 -18.61
CA ASP A 109 -4.16 2.69 -19.00
C ASP A 109 -5.39 2.70 -19.92
N PRO A 110 -5.32 2.17 -21.15
CA PRO A 110 -6.45 2.11 -22.06
C PRO A 110 -7.51 1.09 -21.63
N SER A 111 -7.15 0.13 -20.77
CA SER A 111 -8.08 -0.86 -20.24
C SER A 111 -8.85 -0.30 -19.05
N THR A 112 -10.02 0.28 -19.30
CA THR A 112 -10.87 0.84 -18.25
C THR A 112 -12.14 0.03 -18.08
N ILE A 113 -12.77 0.13 -16.90
CA ILE A 113 -14.07 -0.48 -16.63
C ILE A 113 -15.12 0.05 -17.62
N LEU A 114 -15.04 1.33 -18.02
CA LEU A 114 -16.01 1.97 -18.91
C LEU A 114 -16.04 1.40 -20.32
N ASN A 115 -14.93 0.85 -20.81
CA ASN A 115 -14.86 0.16 -22.10
C ASN A 115 -14.79 -1.36 -21.98
N LEU A 116 -15.20 -1.93 -20.82
CA LEU A 116 -15.10 -3.36 -20.50
C LEU A 116 -13.69 -3.92 -20.79
N PHE A 117 -12.69 -3.20 -20.29
CA PHE A 117 -11.27 -3.59 -20.44
C PHE A 117 -10.80 -3.71 -21.92
N GLY A 118 -11.35 -2.88 -22.78
CA GLY A 118 -10.98 -2.85 -24.20
C GLY A 118 -11.83 -3.75 -25.11
N LEU A 119 -12.87 -4.38 -24.59
CA LEU A 119 -13.79 -5.21 -25.38
C LEU A 119 -14.78 -4.36 -26.21
N LEU A 120 -15.03 -3.12 -25.80
CA LEU A 120 -15.96 -2.23 -26.49
C LEU A 120 -15.19 -1.24 -27.38
N PRO A 121 -15.67 -0.99 -28.62
CA PRO A 121 -14.93 -0.20 -29.62
C PRO A 121 -14.97 1.31 -29.39
N TRP A 122 -15.66 1.81 -28.39
CA TRP A 122 -15.70 3.26 -28.14
C TRP A 122 -14.43 3.74 -27.44
N ALA A 123 -14.00 4.93 -27.85
CA ALA A 123 -12.87 5.60 -27.26
C ALA A 123 -13.14 5.88 -25.75
N ASN A 124 -12.10 5.74 -24.95
CA ASN A 124 -12.13 6.12 -23.54
C ASN A 124 -12.71 7.53 -23.39
N PRO A 125 -13.85 7.72 -22.71
CA PRO A 125 -14.45 9.05 -22.54
C PRO A 125 -13.67 9.92 -21.54
N THR A 126 -12.41 9.58 -21.28
CA THR A 126 -11.56 10.24 -20.30
C THR A 126 -10.84 11.44 -20.90
N THR A 127 -11.55 12.54 -21.07
CA THR A 127 -10.89 13.82 -21.18
C THR A 127 -10.15 14.12 -19.88
N PRO A 128 -8.86 14.53 -19.93
CA PRO A 128 -8.11 14.91 -18.73
C PRO A 128 -8.90 15.97 -17.93
N GLY A 129 -9.19 15.67 -16.64
CA GLY A 129 -9.95 16.56 -15.76
C GLY A 129 -11.45 16.28 -15.64
N SER A 130 -11.98 15.27 -16.34
CA SER A 130 -13.39 14.86 -16.15
C SER A 130 -13.53 13.93 -14.93
N ILE A 131 -14.68 14.02 -14.24
CA ILE A 131 -15.01 13.11 -13.13
C ILE A 131 -15.01 11.64 -13.61
N LEU A 132 -15.34 11.41 -14.88
CA LEU A 132 -15.30 10.10 -15.51
C LEU A 132 -13.87 9.53 -15.56
N ALA A 133 -12.84 10.36 -15.63
CA ALA A 133 -11.44 9.92 -15.57
C ALA A 133 -11.08 9.34 -14.19
N ILE A 134 -11.65 9.86 -13.12
CA ILE A 134 -11.44 9.37 -11.75
C ILE A 134 -12.12 8.01 -11.54
N ILE A 135 -13.28 7.81 -12.15
CA ILE A 135 -14.06 6.57 -12.04
C ILE A 135 -13.57 5.49 -13.01
N SER A 136 -12.86 5.87 -14.07
CA SER A 136 -12.32 4.93 -15.06
C SER A 136 -11.07 4.23 -14.56
N LEU A 137 -11.27 3.28 -13.64
CA LEU A 137 -10.18 2.45 -13.13
C LEU A 137 -9.77 1.41 -14.19
N GLY A 138 -8.47 1.33 -14.46
CA GLY A 138 -7.87 0.29 -15.30
C GLY A 138 -7.67 -1.03 -14.54
N ILE A 139 -7.21 -2.06 -15.24
CA ILE A 139 -6.90 -3.38 -14.65
C ILE A 139 -5.80 -3.25 -13.58
N LEU A 140 -4.75 -2.48 -13.83
CA LEU A 140 -3.62 -2.35 -12.92
C LEU A 140 -3.99 -1.69 -11.58
N PRO A 141 -4.74 -0.55 -11.54
CA PRO A 141 -5.24 0.01 -10.30
C PRO A 141 -6.15 -0.94 -9.51
N ILE A 142 -7.00 -1.71 -10.19
CA ILE A 142 -7.87 -2.69 -9.52
C ILE A 142 -7.04 -3.80 -8.88
N LEU A 143 -6.07 -4.37 -9.59
CA LEU A 143 -5.17 -5.38 -9.04
C LEU A 143 -4.35 -4.84 -7.87
N LEU A 144 -3.92 -3.58 -7.94
CA LEU A 144 -3.26 -2.91 -6.82
C LEU A 144 -4.19 -2.80 -5.61
N GLY A 145 -5.42 -2.33 -5.79
CA GLY A 145 -6.42 -2.24 -4.73
C GLY A 145 -6.71 -3.59 -4.06
N ILE A 146 -6.87 -4.65 -4.86
CA ILE A 146 -7.08 -6.02 -4.35
C ILE A 146 -5.85 -6.49 -3.57
N SER A 147 -4.64 -6.27 -4.10
CA SER A 147 -3.41 -6.69 -3.42
C SER A 147 -3.21 -5.95 -2.09
N MET A 148 -3.49 -4.66 -2.05
CA MET A 148 -3.44 -3.86 -0.82
C MET A 148 -4.49 -4.30 0.20
N TRP A 149 -5.70 -4.59 -0.24
CA TRP A 149 -6.76 -5.11 0.63
C TRP A 149 -6.39 -6.47 1.22
N LEU A 150 -5.84 -7.39 0.40
CA LEU A 150 -5.36 -8.69 0.85
C LEU A 150 -4.22 -8.53 1.86
N GLN A 151 -3.28 -7.64 1.59
CA GLN A 151 -2.17 -7.33 2.49
C GLN A 151 -2.67 -6.79 3.84
N GLN A 152 -3.70 -5.92 3.82
CA GLN A 152 -4.30 -5.43 5.06
C GLN A 152 -4.95 -6.52 5.90
N LYS A 153 -5.61 -7.50 5.27
CA LYS A 153 -6.17 -8.65 6.01
C LYS A 153 -5.12 -9.52 6.67
N LEU A 154 -3.91 -9.55 6.12
CA LEU A 154 -2.79 -10.29 6.69
C LEU A 154 -2.09 -9.53 7.83
N ASN A 155 -2.21 -8.20 7.85
CA ASN A 155 -1.65 -7.37 8.90
C ASN A 155 -2.46 -7.48 10.21
N PRO A 156 -1.82 -7.22 11.37
CA PRO A 156 -2.52 -7.14 12.64
C PRO A 156 -3.58 -6.03 12.61
N ALA A 157 -4.74 -6.30 13.14
CA ALA A 157 -5.82 -5.31 13.20
C ALA A 157 -5.39 -4.11 14.05
N PRO A 158 -5.67 -2.88 13.61
CA PRO A 158 -5.41 -1.69 14.42
C PRO A 158 -6.25 -1.73 15.70
N THR A 159 -5.68 -1.30 16.80
CA THR A 159 -6.35 -1.23 18.10
C THR A 159 -7.41 -0.14 18.17
N ASP A 160 -7.30 0.89 17.35
CA ASP A 160 -8.24 2.00 17.28
C ASP A 160 -9.22 1.83 16.12
N LYS A 161 -10.53 1.99 16.39
CA LYS A 161 -11.60 1.92 15.39
C LYS A 161 -11.42 2.95 14.25
N THR A 162 -10.96 4.16 14.61
CA THR A 162 -10.72 5.23 13.63
C THR A 162 -9.59 4.86 12.69
N GLN A 163 -8.51 4.31 13.23
CA GLN A 163 -7.37 3.84 12.45
C GLN A 163 -7.75 2.65 11.56
N ALA A 164 -8.57 1.72 12.07
CA ALA A 164 -9.10 0.61 11.29
C ALA A 164 -9.93 1.08 10.09
N MET A 165 -10.77 2.10 10.29
CA MET A 165 -11.57 2.70 9.22
C MET A 165 -10.68 3.37 8.16
N ILE A 166 -9.70 4.16 8.57
CA ILE A 166 -8.74 4.82 7.65
C ILE A 166 -8.01 3.77 6.82
N PHE A 167 -7.48 2.73 7.44
CA PHE A 167 -6.78 1.66 6.73
C PHE A 167 -7.70 0.85 5.80
N ALA A 168 -8.97 0.66 6.16
CA ALA A 168 -9.92 -0.05 5.30
C ALA A 168 -10.22 0.73 4.01
N TRP A 169 -10.26 2.06 4.07
CA TRP A 169 -10.54 2.92 2.92
C TRP A 169 -9.31 3.27 2.10
N MET A 170 -8.11 3.26 2.72
CA MET A 170 -6.85 3.63 2.08
C MET A 170 -6.56 2.93 0.74
N PRO A 171 -6.86 1.63 0.54
CA PRO A 171 -6.63 0.97 -0.75
C PRO A 171 -7.51 1.48 -1.89
N TRP A 172 -8.59 2.20 -1.59
CA TRP A 172 -9.60 2.64 -2.57
C TRP A 172 -9.53 4.14 -2.87
N VAL A 173 -8.74 4.89 -2.14
CA VAL A 173 -8.48 6.32 -2.34
C VAL A 173 -7.18 6.53 -3.10
#